data_f3f5b80b3a5ddec0df4d9723870e083c
#
_entry.id   f3f5b80b3a5ddec0df4d9723870e083c
#
_cell.length_a   1.000
_cell.length_b   1.000
_cell.length_c   1.000
_cell.angle_alpha   90.00
_cell.angle_beta   90.00
_cell.angle_gamma   90.00
#
_symmetry.space_group_name_H-M   'P 1'
#
loop_
_entity.id
_entity.type
_entity.pdbx_description
1 polymer ?
#
loop_
_entity_poly.entity_id
_entity_poly.type
_entity_poly.pdbx_seq_one_letter_code
_entity_poly.pdbx_strand_id
1 'polypeptide(L)'
;MALPARVFWKLENLAVRWGCSPGDIVGWATEGIIEIVTSIGKVQCSGTEPQVGLVVVCAEDVMPLFRGNRSDPKACMIWRIRPQGTGTWKIITDPAQGVTIELDDLLVTAKTAQRFEDEYDPLHRVHVSPGRSSRH
;
A
#
# COMPACT_ATOMS: atom_id res chain seq x y z
N MET A 1 20.33 18.41 -15.71
CA MET A 1 19.64 17.23 -16.12
C MET A 1 18.54 16.83 -15.12
N ALA A 2 17.39 16.55 -15.62
CA ALA A 2 16.29 16.20 -14.73
C ALA A 2 16.39 14.73 -14.33
N LEU A 3 16.09 14.45 -13.09
CA LEU A 3 16.04 13.08 -12.64
C LEU A 3 14.73 12.44 -13.09
N PRO A 4 14.72 11.12 -13.28
CA PRO A 4 13.48 10.46 -13.63
C PRO A 4 12.44 10.66 -12.54
N ALA A 5 11.20 10.70 -12.93
CA ALA A 5 10.13 10.81 -11.96
C ALA A 5 10.10 9.52 -11.13
N ARG A 6 9.77 9.70 -9.88
CA ARG A 6 9.61 8.54 -9.00
C ARG A 6 8.35 7.79 -9.42
N VAL A 7 8.45 6.49 -9.51
CA VAL A 7 7.32 5.67 -9.89
C VAL A 7 6.62 5.11 -8.66
N PHE A 8 7.38 4.82 -7.62
CA PHE A 8 6.84 4.22 -6.40
C PHE A 8 7.41 4.92 -5.18
N TRP A 9 6.63 4.88 -4.10
CA TRP A 9 7.07 5.33 -2.80
C TRP A 9 7.05 4.14 -1.85
N LYS A 10 8.13 3.95 -1.10
CA LYS A 10 8.04 3.05 0.05
C LYS A 10 7.22 3.75 1.12
N LEU A 11 6.52 2.96 1.93
CA LEU A 11 5.65 3.55 2.94
C LEU A 11 6.40 4.45 3.89
N GLU A 12 7.62 4.08 4.25
CA GLU A 12 8.41 4.90 5.16
C GLU A 12 8.67 6.27 4.58
N ASN A 13 9.03 6.30 3.31
CA ASN A 13 9.35 7.57 2.67
C ASN A 13 8.13 8.42 2.48
N LEU A 14 7.03 7.78 2.14
CA LEU A 14 5.78 8.50 1.96
C LEU A 14 5.29 9.06 3.29
N ALA A 15 5.47 8.30 4.35
CA ALA A 15 5.07 8.76 5.68
C ALA A 15 5.85 10.01 6.08
N VAL A 16 7.15 10.03 5.78
CA VAL A 16 7.95 11.21 6.05
C VAL A 16 7.42 12.40 5.25
N ARG A 17 7.14 12.18 3.99
CA ARG A 17 6.63 13.24 3.13
C ARG A 17 5.31 13.80 3.65
N TRP A 18 4.46 12.94 4.17
CA TRP A 18 3.13 13.34 4.62
C TRP A 18 3.06 13.69 6.10
N GLY A 19 4.16 13.52 6.82
CA GLY A 19 4.17 13.83 8.26
C GLY A 19 3.34 12.88 9.08
N CYS A 20 3.31 11.61 8.70
CA CYS A 20 2.52 10.62 9.42
C CYS A 20 3.34 9.34 9.58
N SER A 21 2.74 8.29 10.09
CA SER A 21 3.41 7.00 10.22
C SER A 21 3.01 6.07 9.08
N PRO A 22 3.82 5.05 8.79
CA PRO A 22 3.41 4.05 7.81
C PRO A 22 2.09 3.37 8.20
N GLY A 23 1.86 3.20 9.50
CA GLY A 23 0.60 2.61 9.96
C GLY A 23 -0.61 3.46 9.60
N ASP A 24 -0.44 4.78 9.59
CA ASP A 24 -1.53 5.65 9.17
C ASP A 24 -1.89 5.39 7.72
N ILE A 25 -0.88 5.19 6.89
CA ILE A 25 -1.13 4.93 5.46
C ILE A 25 -1.87 3.62 5.29
N VAL A 26 -1.46 2.59 6.03
CA VAL A 26 -2.15 1.31 5.97
C VAL A 26 -3.59 1.44 6.47
N GLY A 27 -3.80 2.27 7.49
CA GLY A 27 -5.15 2.53 7.99
C GLY A 27 -6.04 3.11 6.90
N TRP A 28 -5.52 4.07 6.14
CA TRP A 28 -6.29 4.63 5.03
C TRP A 28 -6.55 3.58 3.95
N ALA A 29 -5.60 2.67 3.76
CA ALA A 29 -5.79 1.61 2.77
C ALA A 29 -6.89 0.64 3.21
N THR A 30 -7.05 0.40 4.51
CA THR A 30 -8.14 -0.48 4.95
C THR A 30 -9.49 0.16 4.67
N GLU A 31 -9.52 1.49 4.57
CA GLU A 31 -10.76 2.19 4.27
C GLU A 31 -10.99 2.37 2.78
N GLY A 32 -10.08 1.86 1.98
CA GLY A 32 -10.22 1.95 0.53
C GLY A 32 -9.80 3.28 -0.05
N ILE A 33 -9.19 4.14 0.75
CA ILE A 33 -8.81 5.48 0.30
C ILE A 33 -7.53 5.43 -0.54
N ILE A 34 -6.64 4.50 -0.24
CA ILE A 34 -5.38 4.41 -0.94
C ILE A 34 -5.06 2.94 -1.18
N GLU A 35 -4.39 2.62 -2.28
CA GLU A 35 -4.01 1.24 -2.57
C GLU A 35 -2.55 1.02 -2.27
N ILE A 36 -2.25 -0.11 -1.65
CA ILE A 36 -0.88 -0.53 -1.37
C ILE A 36 -0.56 -1.67 -2.31
N VAL A 37 0.60 -1.60 -2.94
CA VAL A 37 1.01 -2.61 -3.91
C VAL A 37 2.34 -3.20 -3.51
N THR A 38 2.65 -4.34 -4.09
CA THR A 38 3.95 -4.98 -3.92
C THR A 38 4.29 -5.72 -5.19
N SER A 39 5.56 -6.00 -5.39
CA SER A 39 6.01 -6.75 -6.54
C SER A 39 6.27 -8.18 -6.10
N ILE A 40 5.68 -9.14 -6.79
CA ILE A 40 5.82 -10.55 -6.42
C ILE A 40 6.37 -11.34 -7.58
N GLY A 41 7.00 -12.46 -7.25
CA GLY A 41 7.36 -13.44 -8.25
C GLY A 41 6.12 -14.19 -8.71
N LYS A 42 6.30 -15.09 -9.65
CA LYS A 42 5.17 -15.80 -10.22
C LYS A 42 4.49 -16.67 -9.18
N VAL A 43 3.19 -16.57 -9.08
CA VAL A 43 2.39 -17.41 -8.19
C VAL A 43 1.21 -17.97 -8.97
N GLN A 44 0.73 -19.14 -8.53
CA GLN A 44 -0.48 -19.72 -9.09
C GLN A 44 -1.65 -19.28 -8.23
N CYS A 45 -2.75 -19.00 -8.91
CA CYS A 45 -3.95 -18.54 -8.22
C CYS A 45 -5.13 -19.44 -8.60
N SER A 46 -6.05 -19.58 -7.67
CA SER A 46 -7.20 -20.43 -7.87
C SER A 46 -8.09 -19.90 -8.97
N GLY A 47 -8.38 -20.74 -9.95
CA GLY A 47 -9.37 -20.41 -10.97
C GLY A 47 -8.96 -19.34 -11.96
N THR A 48 -7.67 -19.02 -12.02
CA THR A 48 -7.22 -17.97 -12.92
C THR A 48 -5.77 -18.25 -13.32
N GLU A 49 -5.28 -17.48 -14.26
CA GLU A 49 -3.91 -17.66 -14.71
C GLU A 49 -2.92 -17.18 -13.67
N PRO A 50 -1.67 -17.63 -13.77
CA PRO A 50 -0.64 -17.19 -12.83
C PRO A 50 -0.47 -15.69 -12.83
N GLN A 51 -0.06 -15.16 -11.69
CA GLN A 51 0.15 -13.73 -11.52
C GLN A 51 1.62 -13.48 -11.20
N VAL A 52 2.12 -12.35 -11.67
CA VAL A 52 3.50 -11.96 -11.43
C VAL A 52 3.59 -10.44 -11.53
N GLY A 53 4.54 -9.87 -10.83
CA GLY A 53 4.79 -8.44 -10.92
C GLY A 53 4.03 -7.64 -9.89
N LEU A 54 3.63 -6.45 -10.25
CA LEU A 54 3.03 -5.52 -9.31
C LEU A 54 1.56 -5.83 -9.09
N VAL A 55 1.21 -6.08 -7.84
CA VAL A 55 -0.16 -6.43 -7.48
C VAL A 55 -0.59 -5.64 -6.26
N VAL A 56 -1.89 -5.48 -6.08
CA VAL A 56 -2.45 -4.82 -4.90
C VAL A 56 -2.56 -5.84 -3.79
N VAL A 57 -2.17 -5.45 -2.58
CA VAL A 57 -2.33 -6.30 -1.41
C VAL A 57 -3.49 -5.81 -0.57
N CYS A 58 -4.09 -6.73 0.16
CA CYS A 58 -5.15 -6.36 1.08
C CYS A 58 -4.52 -5.75 2.32
N ALA A 59 -4.91 -4.51 2.64
CA ALA A 59 -4.28 -3.81 3.75
C ALA A 59 -4.44 -4.57 5.05
N GLU A 60 -5.57 -5.23 5.23
CA GLU A 60 -5.79 -5.99 6.46
C GLU A 60 -4.82 -7.14 6.60
N ASP A 61 -4.37 -7.71 5.48
CA ASP A 61 -3.45 -8.84 5.53
C ASP A 61 -2.06 -8.41 5.96
N VAL A 62 -1.69 -7.16 5.76
CA VAL A 62 -0.36 -6.68 6.13
C VAL A 62 -0.36 -5.87 7.41
N MET A 63 -1.53 -5.69 8.03
CA MET A 63 -1.60 -5.00 9.32
C MET A 63 -0.66 -5.56 10.37
N PRO A 64 -0.43 -6.86 10.45
CA PRO A 64 0.50 -7.37 11.46
C PRO A 64 1.89 -6.76 11.40
N LEU A 65 2.30 -6.22 10.26
CA LEU A 65 3.60 -5.57 10.15
C LEU A 65 3.65 -4.27 10.95
N PHE A 66 2.50 -3.74 11.33
CA PHE A 66 2.40 -2.43 11.98
C PHE A 66 1.92 -2.50 13.41
N ARG A 67 1.77 -3.71 13.93
CA ARG A 67 1.35 -3.93 15.29
C ARG A 67 2.42 -4.70 16.02
N GLY A 68 2.25 -4.81 17.27
CA GLY A 68 3.01 -5.73 18.06
C GLY A 68 4.35 -5.24 18.44
N ASN A 69 5.15 -6.19 18.75
CA ASN A 69 6.38 -5.98 19.41
C ASN A 69 7.47 -5.62 18.44
N ARG A 70 8.27 -4.67 18.79
CA ARG A 70 9.35 -4.28 17.91
C ARG A 70 10.41 -5.36 17.74
N SER A 71 10.50 -6.28 18.67
CA SER A 71 11.47 -7.35 18.54
C SER A 71 11.04 -8.42 17.56
N ASP A 72 9.79 -8.41 17.13
CA ASP A 72 9.30 -9.42 16.22
C ASP A 72 9.81 -9.18 14.80
N PRO A 73 9.99 -10.24 14.05
CA PRO A 73 10.32 -10.07 12.63
C PRO A 73 9.22 -9.27 11.95
N LYS A 74 9.64 -8.41 11.04
CA LYS A 74 8.69 -7.57 10.34
C LYS A 74 8.29 -8.18 9.02
N ALA A 75 7.74 -9.39 9.08
CA ALA A 75 7.29 -10.09 7.88
C ALA A 75 5.96 -10.76 8.16
N CYS A 76 5.14 -10.85 7.14
CA CYS A 76 3.89 -11.59 7.24
C CYS A 76 3.68 -12.35 5.93
N MET A 77 2.74 -13.28 5.96
CA MET A 77 2.41 -14.07 4.77
C MET A 77 1.07 -13.61 4.25
N ILE A 78 0.94 -13.56 2.93
CA ILE A 78 -0.34 -13.22 2.32
C ILE A 78 -0.73 -14.33 1.36
N TRP A 79 -2.03 -14.52 1.18
CA TRP A 79 -2.58 -15.55 0.29
C TRP A 79 -3.54 -14.96 -0.72
N ARG A 80 -3.74 -13.64 -0.73
CA ARG A 80 -4.61 -13.03 -1.74
C ARG A 80 -3.96 -11.78 -2.28
N ILE A 81 -4.19 -11.56 -3.56
CA ILE A 81 -3.66 -10.40 -4.25
C ILE A 81 -4.73 -9.96 -5.25
N ARG A 82 -4.56 -8.77 -5.76
CA ARG A 82 -5.49 -8.24 -6.74
C ARG A 82 -4.70 -7.54 -7.83
N PRO A 83 -4.91 -7.87 -9.11
CA PRO A 83 -4.25 -7.11 -10.16
C PRO A 83 -4.69 -5.64 -10.09
N GLN A 84 -3.80 -4.75 -10.43
CA GLN A 84 -4.14 -3.35 -10.47
C GLN A 84 -5.27 -3.13 -11.48
N GLY A 85 -6.15 -2.24 -11.15
CA GLY A 85 -7.23 -1.89 -12.05
C GLY A 85 -8.42 -2.82 -12.04
N THR A 86 -8.40 -3.85 -11.20
CA THR A 86 -9.56 -4.74 -11.08
C THR A 86 -10.05 -4.73 -9.65
N GLY A 87 -11.26 -5.21 -9.45
CA GLY A 87 -11.81 -5.31 -8.11
C GLY A 87 -11.84 -6.72 -7.57
N THR A 88 -11.24 -7.67 -8.27
CA THR A 88 -11.38 -9.07 -7.91
C THR A 88 -10.13 -9.59 -7.24
N TRP A 89 -10.30 -10.09 -6.02
CA TRP A 89 -9.20 -10.72 -5.30
C TRP A 89 -8.96 -12.12 -5.83
N LYS A 90 -7.69 -12.50 -5.92
CA LYS A 90 -7.30 -13.82 -6.38
C LYS A 90 -6.57 -14.52 -5.25
N ILE A 91 -6.88 -15.79 -5.07
CA ILE A 91 -6.32 -16.57 -3.97
C ILE A 91 -5.10 -17.32 -4.46
N ILE A 92 -3.99 -17.14 -3.77
CA ILE A 92 -2.74 -17.79 -4.11
C ILE A 92 -2.80 -19.24 -3.65
N THR A 93 -2.56 -20.17 -4.57
CA THR A 93 -2.55 -21.59 -4.24
C THR A 93 -1.14 -22.18 -4.26
N ASP A 94 -0.24 -21.57 -5.00
CA ASP A 94 1.15 -22.02 -5.03
C ASP A 94 2.04 -20.77 -5.09
N PRO A 95 2.89 -20.58 -4.12
CA PRO A 95 3.23 -21.51 -3.03
C PRO A 95 2.12 -21.61 -1.98
N ALA A 96 1.94 -22.79 -1.47
CA ALA A 96 0.87 -23.06 -0.51
C ALA A 96 1.02 -22.25 0.78
N GLN A 97 2.25 -21.95 1.16
CA GLN A 97 2.49 -21.15 2.36
C GLN A 97 2.26 -19.66 2.12
N GLY A 98 1.89 -19.28 0.92
CA GLY A 98 1.66 -17.87 0.60
C GLY A 98 2.94 -17.15 0.23
N VAL A 99 2.86 -15.84 0.16
CA VAL A 99 4.00 -15.00 -0.21
C VAL A 99 4.41 -14.21 1.02
N THR A 100 5.71 -14.18 1.28
CA THR A 100 6.26 -13.43 2.40
C THR A 100 6.36 -11.96 2.01
N ILE A 101 5.82 -11.09 2.87
CA ILE A 101 5.85 -9.65 2.64
C ILE A 101 6.54 -9.01 3.84
N GLU A 102 7.50 -8.13 3.57
CA GLU A 102 8.14 -7.34 4.60
C GLU A 102 7.72 -5.88 4.43
N LEU A 103 7.99 -5.10 5.43
CA LEU A 103 7.59 -3.69 5.39
C LEU A 103 8.16 -2.98 4.15
N ASP A 104 9.41 -3.27 3.82
CA ASP A 104 10.04 -2.61 2.67
C ASP A 104 9.44 -3.04 1.33
N ASP A 105 8.67 -4.11 1.32
CA ASP A 105 8.04 -4.57 0.08
C ASP A 105 6.78 -3.80 -0.24
N LEU A 106 6.26 -3.03 0.70
CA LEU A 106 4.99 -2.33 0.52
C LEU A 106 5.22 -0.98 -0.13
N LEU A 107 4.48 -0.72 -1.19
CA LEU A 107 4.68 0.47 -2.01
C LEU A 107 3.35 1.14 -2.29
N VAL A 108 3.43 2.43 -2.59
CA VAL A 108 2.29 3.16 -3.14
C VAL A 108 2.78 3.74 -4.45
N THR A 109 2.00 3.61 -5.51
CA THR A 109 2.43 4.18 -6.79
C THR A 109 2.42 5.69 -6.69
N ALA A 110 3.31 6.31 -7.45
CA ALA A 110 3.38 7.76 -7.45
C ALA A 110 2.06 8.37 -7.89
N LYS A 111 1.38 7.72 -8.82
CA LYS A 111 0.10 8.20 -9.30
C LYS A 111 -0.95 8.18 -8.20
N THR A 112 -0.99 7.10 -7.43
CA THR A 112 -1.90 7.00 -6.31
C THR A 112 -1.58 8.03 -5.25
N ALA A 113 -0.28 8.21 -4.96
CA ALA A 113 0.14 9.18 -3.96
C ALA A 113 -0.25 10.60 -4.39
N GLN A 114 -0.06 10.92 -5.65
CA GLN A 114 -0.41 12.24 -6.15
C GLN A 114 -1.91 12.48 -6.04
N ARG A 115 -2.71 11.49 -6.39
CA ARG A 115 -4.16 11.62 -6.30
C ARG A 115 -4.60 11.82 -4.87
N PHE A 116 -3.98 11.08 -3.94
CA PHE A 116 -4.30 11.23 -2.52
C PHE A 116 -3.95 12.65 -2.06
N GLU A 117 -2.78 13.15 -2.47
CA GLU A 117 -2.37 14.49 -2.08
C GLU A 117 -3.33 15.54 -2.64
N ASP A 118 -3.78 15.35 -3.86
CA ASP A 118 -4.71 16.29 -4.46
C ASP A 118 -6.03 16.36 -3.72
N GLU A 119 -6.45 15.25 -3.15
CA GLU A 119 -7.73 15.21 -2.46
C GLU A 119 -7.62 15.55 -0.98
N TYR A 120 -6.53 15.16 -0.36
CA TYR A 120 -6.46 15.21 1.11
C TYR A 120 -5.31 16.01 1.66
N ASP A 121 -4.41 16.52 0.81
CA ASP A 121 -3.24 17.23 1.29
C ASP A 121 -3.67 18.39 2.19
N PRO A 122 -3.30 18.37 3.45
CA PRO A 122 -3.68 19.43 4.35
C PRO A 122 -3.18 20.80 3.91
N LEU A 123 -2.03 20.86 3.28
CA LEU A 123 -1.51 22.15 2.84
C LEU A 123 -2.38 22.75 1.75
N HIS A 124 -2.85 21.93 0.85
CA HIS A 124 -3.78 22.40 -0.15
C HIS A 124 -5.08 22.84 0.48
N ARG A 125 -5.57 22.05 1.41
CA ARG A 125 -6.85 22.33 2.00
C ARG A 125 -6.85 23.54 2.87
N VAL A 126 -5.75 23.82 3.51
CA VAL A 126 -5.66 25.01 4.33
C VAL A 126 -5.90 26.24 3.48
N HIS A 127 -5.45 26.23 2.25
CA HIS A 127 -5.62 27.37 1.39
C HIS A 127 -7.03 27.54 0.86
N VAL A 128 -7.75 26.44 0.69
CA VAL A 128 -9.04 26.53 0.06
C VAL A 128 -10.18 26.33 1.01
N SER A 129 -9.93 25.86 2.20
CA SER A 129 -10.98 25.50 3.10
C SER A 129 -10.62 25.76 4.51
N PRO A 130 -10.34 26.99 4.86
CA PRO A 130 -9.89 27.28 6.21
C PRO A 130 -10.87 26.83 7.27
N GLY A 131 -12.10 26.84 6.96
CA GLY A 131 -13.07 26.54 7.98
C GLY A 131 -13.10 25.14 8.42
N ARG A 132 -12.57 24.21 7.61
CA ARG A 132 -12.66 22.91 8.06
C ARG A 132 -11.49 22.46 8.78
N SER A 133 -10.63 23.27 8.98
CA SER A 133 -9.47 22.88 9.64
C SER A 133 -9.72 22.13 10.89
N SER A 134 -10.83 22.22 11.38
CA SER A 134 -10.96 21.47 12.52
C SER A 134 -11.22 20.09 12.29
N ARG A 135 -11.06 19.59 11.69
CA ARG A 135 -11.21 18.34 11.68
C ARG A 135 -10.47 17.51 12.02
N HIS A 136 -10.21 17.62 12.18
CA HIS A 136 -9.55 17.11 12.52
C HIS A 136 -9.00 17.03 12.82
#